data_a1409573e42a93e991c01cc3e783d340
#
_entry.id   a1409573e42a93e991c01cc3e783d340
#
_cell.length_a   1.000
_cell.length_b   1.000
_cell.length_c   1.000
_cell.angle_alpha   90.00
_cell.angle_beta   90.00
_cell.angle_gamma   90.00
#
_symmetry.space_group_name_H-M   'P 1'
#
loop_
_entity.id
_entity.type
_entity.pdbx_description
1 polymer ?
#
loop_
_entity_poly.entity_id
_entity_poly.type
_entity_poly.pdbx_seq_one_letter_code
_entity_poly.pdbx_strand_id
1 'polypeptide(L)'
;MYKRQPFGGNHLACAAAIAVLDVMERDGLVENAATVGEYLLGELHKIGGLKEVRGRGLMIGIELDGSGSEFRKRLLFEKHIFTGGAGASTVRLLPALCLTRELADRFLNAFKELVR
;
A
#
# COMPACT_ATOMS: atom_id res chain seq x y z
N MET A 1 -2.20 -21.37 23.13
CA MET A 1 -3.51 -21.67 22.50
C MET A 1 -4.30 -20.37 22.39
N TYR A 2 -4.45 -19.80 21.20
CA TYR A 2 -5.25 -18.60 21.00
C TYR A 2 -6.73 -18.95 21.17
N LYS A 3 -7.32 -18.48 22.27
CA LYS A 3 -8.77 -18.55 22.44
C LYS A 3 -9.41 -17.59 21.46
N ARG A 4 -10.37 -18.07 20.66
CA ARG A 4 -11.21 -17.21 19.83
C ARG A 4 -11.86 -16.16 20.70
N GLN A 5 -11.81 -14.91 20.27
CA GLN A 5 -12.56 -13.84 20.91
C GLN A 5 -14.06 -14.20 20.93
N PRO A 6 -14.85 -13.78 21.97
CA PRO A 6 -16.27 -14.15 22.08
C PRO A 6 -17.11 -13.86 20.83
N PHE A 7 -16.73 -12.87 20.02
CA PHE A 7 -17.45 -12.45 18.81
C PHE A 7 -16.84 -13.01 17.51
N GLY A 8 -15.78 -13.83 17.58
CA GLY A 8 -15.17 -14.44 16.39
C GLY A 8 -16.12 -15.43 15.74
N GLY A 9 -16.34 -15.28 14.43
CA GLY A 9 -17.23 -16.16 13.65
C GLY A 9 -18.73 -15.88 13.83
N ASN A 10 -19.11 -14.68 14.30
CA ASN A 10 -20.52 -14.27 14.33
C ASN A 10 -21.09 -14.10 12.92
N HIS A 11 -22.39 -14.22 12.78
CA HIS A 11 -23.08 -14.22 11.49
C HIS A 11 -22.84 -12.95 10.67
N LEU A 12 -22.81 -11.76 11.31
CA LEU A 12 -22.56 -10.50 10.64
C LEU A 12 -21.15 -10.44 10.06
N ALA A 13 -20.14 -10.85 10.84
CA ALA A 13 -18.75 -10.88 10.39
C ALA A 13 -18.55 -11.88 9.24
N CYS A 14 -19.21 -13.06 9.32
CA CYS A 14 -19.15 -14.05 8.25
C CYS A 14 -19.83 -13.56 6.97
N ALA A 15 -20.99 -12.93 7.07
CA ALA A 15 -21.69 -12.35 5.92
C ALA A 15 -20.86 -11.25 5.25
N ALA A 16 -20.24 -10.36 6.05
CA ALA A 16 -19.37 -9.32 5.53
C ALA A 16 -18.12 -9.91 4.84
N ALA A 17 -17.52 -10.94 5.42
CA ALA A 17 -16.37 -11.62 4.83
C ALA A 17 -16.70 -12.28 3.48
N ILE A 18 -17.85 -12.95 3.38
CA ILE A 18 -18.32 -13.54 2.12
C ILE A 18 -18.51 -12.44 1.06
N ALA A 19 -19.19 -11.35 1.41
CA ALA A 19 -19.39 -10.22 0.49
C ALA A 19 -18.08 -9.62 -0.02
N VAL A 20 -17.06 -9.53 0.84
CA VAL A 20 -15.72 -9.07 0.43
C VAL A 20 -15.08 -10.04 -0.56
N LEU A 21 -15.15 -11.35 -0.31
CA LEU A 21 -14.59 -12.36 -1.20
C LEU A 21 -15.30 -12.36 -2.57
N ASP A 22 -16.63 -12.24 -2.57
CA ASP A 22 -17.43 -12.15 -3.81
C ASP A 22 -17.02 -10.92 -4.64
N VAL A 23 -16.80 -9.77 -4.00
CA VAL A 23 -16.33 -8.56 -4.69
C VAL A 23 -14.91 -8.75 -5.22
N MET A 24 -14.02 -9.36 -4.44
CA MET A 24 -12.65 -9.61 -4.88
C MET A 24 -12.59 -10.50 -6.12
N GLU A 25 -13.42 -11.54 -6.17
CA GLU A 25 -13.51 -12.44 -7.32
C GLU A 25 -14.17 -11.75 -8.52
N ARG A 26 -15.35 -11.16 -8.32
CA ARG A 26 -16.12 -10.49 -9.37
C ARG A 26 -15.35 -9.39 -10.07
N ASP A 27 -14.62 -8.58 -9.31
CA ASP A 27 -13.93 -7.38 -9.81
C ASP A 27 -12.45 -7.67 -10.16
N GLY A 28 -11.97 -8.92 -10.05
CA GLY A 28 -10.61 -9.33 -10.38
C GLY A 28 -9.55 -8.60 -9.55
N LEU A 29 -9.82 -8.35 -8.25
CA LEU A 29 -8.98 -7.47 -7.44
C LEU A 29 -7.60 -8.07 -7.15
N VAL A 30 -7.45 -9.38 -7.17
CA VAL A 30 -6.15 -10.06 -6.98
C VAL A 30 -5.25 -9.81 -8.18
N GLU A 31 -5.78 -9.95 -9.39
CA GLU A 31 -5.09 -9.67 -10.65
C GLU A 31 -4.75 -8.20 -10.79
N ASN A 32 -5.69 -7.32 -10.40
CA ASN A 32 -5.44 -5.88 -10.36
C ASN A 32 -4.28 -5.55 -9.41
N ALA A 33 -4.28 -6.12 -8.21
CA ALA A 33 -3.21 -5.91 -7.24
C ALA A 33 -1.84 -6.40 -7.76
N ALA A 34 -1.80 -7.50 -8.50
CA ALA A 34 -0.58 -7.99 -9.13
C ALA A 34 -0.10 -7.01 -10.21
N THR A 35 -0.97 -6.65 -11.15
CA THR A 35 -0.62 -5.80 -12.30
C THR A 35 -0.20 -4.39 -11.89
N VAL A 36 -1.01 -3.73 -11.04
CA VAL A 36 -0.70 -2.37 -10.58
C VAL A 36 0.48 -2.38 -9.61
N GLY A 37 0.63 -3.45 -8.82
CA GLY A 37 1.76 -3.64 -7.92
C GLY A 37 3.10 -3.78 -8.66
N GLU A 38 3.17 -4.60 -9.70
CA GLU A 38 4.35 -4.73 -10.56
C GLU A 38 4.71 -3.40 -11.22
N TYR A 39 3.71 -2.68 -11.71
CA TYR A 39 3.90 -1.34 -12.27
C TYR A 39 4.51 -0.38 -11.24
N LEU A 40 3.91 -0.30 -10.04
CA LEU A 40 4.42 0.57 -8.96
C LEU A 40 5.86 0.20 -8.57
N LEU A 41 6.14 -1.07 -8.38
CA LEU A 41 7.48 -1.55 -8.05
C LEU A 41 8.50 -1.17 -9.14
N GLY A 42 8.15 -1.39 -10.41
CA GLY A 42 8.99 -1.03 -11.55
C GLY A 42 9.29 0.46 -11.63
N GLU A 43 8.30 1.32 -11.39
CA GLU A 43 8.48 2.77 -11.39
C GLU A 43 9.27 3.27 -10.17
N LEU A 44 9.04 2.68 -8.99
CA LEU A 44 9.80 3.03 -7.78
C LEU A 44 11.28 2.66 -7.88
N HIS A 45 11.62 1.52 -8.50
CA HIS A 45 13.01 1.13 -8.73
C HIS A 45 13.78 2.10 -9.66
N LYS A 46 13.08 2.88 -10.48
CA LYS A 46 13.70 3.90 -11.34
C LYS A 46 14.02 5.20 -10.59
N ILE A 47 13.50 5.36 -9.37
CA ILE A 47 13.72 6.58 -8.57
C ILE A 47 15.06 6.43 -7.84
N GLY A 48 16.00 7.31 -8.16
CA GLY A 48 17.27 7.40 -7.43
C GLY A 48 17.08 7.93 -6.01
N GLY A 49 18.04 7.60 -5.12
CA GLY A 49 18.03 8.07 -3.72
C GLY A 49 17.17 7.23 -2.78
N LEU A 50 16.70 6.07 -3.22
CA LEU A 50 16.06 5.09 -2.36
C LEU A 50 17.06 4.00 -1.98
N LYS A 51 17.06 3.60 -0.72
CA LYS A 51 17.95 2.56 -0.22
C LYS A 51 17.52 1.17 -0.69
N GLU A 52 16.23 0.89 -0.62
CA GLU A 52 15.64 -0.36 -1.07
C GLU A 52 14.15 -0.17 -1.39
N VAL A 53 13.68 -0.89 -2.39
CA VAL A 53 12.24 -1.04 -2.68
C VAL A 53 11.93 -2.53 -2.74
N ARG A 54 10.97 -2.98 -1.94
CA ARG A 54 10.57 -4.39 -1.87
C ARG A 54 9.05 -4.52 -1.72
N GLY A 55 8.51 -5.62 -2.19
CA GLY A 55 7.08 -5.87 -2.04
C GLY A 55 6.55 -6.97 -2.93
N ARG A 56 5.26 -7.23 -2.76
CA ARG A 56 4.48 -8.13 -3.62
C ARG A 56 3.07 -7.58 -3.78
N GLY A 57 2.57 -7.53 -5.01
CA GLY A 57 1.31 -6.86 -5.30
C GLY A 57 1.33 -5.42 -4.79
N LEU A 58 0.28 -5.00 -4.10
CA LEU A 58 0.16 -3.65 -3.55
C LEU A 58 0.75 -3.48 -2.13
N MET A 59 1.35 -4.53 -1.55
CA MET A 59 2.10 -4.40 -0.30
C MET A 59 3.56 -4.05 -0.62
N ILE A 60 3.93 -2.78 -0.50
CA ILE A 60 5.24 -2.27 -0.89
C ILE A 60 5.89 -1.54 0.28
N GLY A 61 7.17 -1.85 0.52
CA GLY A 61 8.03 -1.15 1.46
C GLY A 61 9.11 -0.37 0.70
N ILE A 62 9.26 0.91 1.03
CA ILE A 62 10.26 1.81 0.46
C ILE A 62 11.19 2.23 1.60
N GLU A 63 12.42 1.78 1.56
CA GLU A 63 13.44 2.13 2.54
C GLU A 63 14.14 3.43 2.11
N LEU A 64 14.19 4.39 3.03
CA LEU A 64 14.81 5.69 2.83
C LEU A 64 16.14 5.77 3.61
N ASP A 65 17.06 6.64 3.17
CA ASP A 65 18.27 6.94 3.92
C ASP A 65 18.02 7.81 5.15
N GLY A 66 16.84 8.39 5.27
CA GLY A 66 16.43 9.29 6.35
C GLY A 66 15.22 8.79 7.14
N SER A 67 14.60 9.70 7.87
CA SER A 67 13.42 9.40 8.68
C SER A 67 12.19 9.14 7.82
N GLY A 68 11.69 7.90 7.83
CA GLY A 68 10.43 7.53 7.20
C GLY A 68 9.22 8.27 7.80
N SER A 69 9.29 8.62 9.08
CA SER A 69 8.24 9.39 9.76
C SER A 69 8.12 10.81 9.21
N GLU A 70 9.25 11.51 9.06
CA GLU A 70 9.26 12.87 8.51
C GLU A 70 8.83 12.89 7.05
N PHE A 71 9.30 11.92 6.26
CA PHE A 71 8.90 11.79 4.86
C PHE A 71 7.38 11.55 4.72
N ARG A 72 6.80 10.69 5.57
CA ARG A 72 5.35 10.44 5.58
C ARG A 72 4.55 11.68 5.99
N LYS A 73 5.06 12.49 6.93
CA LYS A 73 4.43 13.78 7.27
C LYS A 73 4.41 14.71 6.06
N ARG A 74 5.50 14.80 5.32
CA ARG A 74 5.53 15.60 4.10
C ARG A 74 4.58 15.09 3.03
N LEU A 75 4.50 13.77 2.80
CA LEU A 75 3.49 13.18 1.91
C LEU A 75 2.07 13.55 2.33
N LEU A 76 1.77 13.51 3.63
CA LEU A 76 0.44 13.82 4.15
C LEU A 76 0.11 15.31 4.03
N PHE A 77 0.97 16.19 4.52
CA PHE A 77 0.64 17.61 4.66
C PHE A 77 0.90 18.44 3.39
N GLU A 78 1.91 18.06 2.58
CA GLU A 78 2.22 18.78 1.34
C GLU A 78 1.53 18.17 0.11
N LYS A 79 1.27 16.85 0.11
CA LYS A 79 0.73 16.11 -1.04
C LYS A 79 -0.62 15.47 -0.81
N HIS A 80 -1.14 15.55 0.43
CA HIS A 80 -2.42 14.94 0.83
C HIS A 80 -2.50 13.42 0.58
N ILE A 81 -1.36 12.74 0.75
CA ILE A 81 -1.25 11.30 0.56
C ILE A 81 -0.91 10.64 1.89
N PHE A 82 -1.85 9.82 2.39
CA PHE A 82 -1.64 9.05 3.61
C PHE A 82 -0.92 7.74 3.30
N THR A 83 0.14 7.46 4.06
CA THR A 83 0.93 6.23 3.95
C THR A 83 1.22 5.63 5.31
N GLY A 84 1.47 4.33 5.35
CA GLY A 84 1.91 3.63 6.55
C GLY A 84 3.42 3.72 6.76
N GLY A 85 3.91 3.22 7.87
CA GLY A 85 5.32 3.06 8.17
C GLY A 85 5.65 1.67 8.69
N ALA A 86 6.91 1.30 8.60
CA ALA A 86 7.45 0.09 9.18
C ALA A 86 8.90 0.38 9.65
N GLY A 87 9.11 0.41 10.97
CA GLY A 87 10.40 0.82 11.52
C GLY A 87 10.67 2.33 11.37
N ALA A 88 11.95 2.72 11.45
CA ALA A 88 12.37 4.11 11.51
C ALA A 88 12.43 4.80 10.13
N SER A 89 12.80 4.07 9.09
CA SER A 89 13.14 4.60 7.76
C SER A 89 12.24 4.11 6.63
N THR A 90 11.33 3.16 6.89
CA THR A 90 10.48 2.56 5.86
C THR A 90 9.13 3.25 5.73
N VAL A 91 8.81 3.68 4.52
CA VAL A 91 7.45 4.03 4.09
C VAL A 91 6.76 2.78 3.56
N ARG A 92 5.60 2.45 4.12
CA ARG A 92 4.82 1.28 3.71
C ARG A 92 3.57 1.70 2.95
N LEU A 93 3.39 1.11 1.77
CA LEU A 93 2.18 1.25 0.98
C LEU A 93 1.29 0.03 1.18
N LEU A 94 0.02 0.27 1.47
CA LEU A 94 -1.05 -0.73 1.56
C LEU A 94 -2.34 -0.09 1.04
N PRO A 95 -2.41 0.29 -0.24
CA PRO A 95 -3.62 0.85 -0.80
C PRO A 95 -4.72 -0.21 -0.95
N ALA A 96 -5.94 0.24 -1.22
CA ALA A 96 -7.03 -0.66 -1.53
C ALA A 96 -6.72 -1.51 -2.79
N LEU A 97 -7.21 -2.75 -2.82
CA LEU A 97 -6.95 -3.67 -3.95
C LEU A 97 -7.50 -3.17 -5.28
N CYS A 98 -8.47 -2.25 -5.25
CA CYS A 98 -9.03 -1.58 -6.43
C CYS A 98 -8.23 -0.34 -6.87
N LEU A 99 -7.01 -0.14 -6.38
CA LEU A 99 -6.15 0.96 -6.81
C LEU A 99 -6.00 0.95 -8.33
N THR A 100 -6.30 2.08 -8.97
CA THR A 100 -6.11 2.25 -10.40
C THR A 100 -4.69 2.72 -10.73
N ARG A 101 -4.25 2.49 -11.96
CA ARG A 101 -2.96 2.97 -12.45
C ARG A 101 -2.85 4.50 -12.37
N GLU A 102 -3.92 5.21 -12.68
CA GLU A 102 -3.99 6.67 -12.59
C GLU A 102 -3.71 7.19 -11.17
N LEU A 103 -4.30 6.55 -10.16
CA LEU A 103 -4.02 6.89 -8.76
C LEU A 103 -2.60 6.52 -8.34
N ALA A 104 -2.07 5.43 -8.87
CA ALA A 104 -0.67 5.05 -8.69
C ALA A 104 0.29 6.11 -9.27
N ASP A 105 -0.02 6.65 -10.46
CA ASP A 105 0.76 7.72 -11.09
C ASP A 105 0.72 9.02 -10.27
N ARG A 106 -0.42 9.36 -9.69
CA ARG A 106 -0.52 10.51 -8.77
C ARG A 106 0.41 10.35 -7.56
N PHE A 107 0.43 9.16 -6.97
CA PHE A 107 1.37 8.85 -5.88
C PHE A 107 2.82 8.98 -6.35
N LEU A 108 3.18 8.34 -7.46
CA LEU A 108 4.55 8.34 -7.99
C LEU A 108 5.06 9.76 -8.28
N ASN A 109 4.22 10.61 -8.85
CA ASN A 109 4.59 12.00 -9.12
C ASN A 109 4.85 12.78 -7.84
N ALA A 110 3.94 12.69 -6.87
CA ALA A 110 4.10 13.34 -5.56
C ALA A 110 5.33 12.80 -4.80
N PHE A 111 5.57 11.51 -4.88
CA PHE A 111 6.72 10.87 -4.24
C PHE A 111 8.04 11.32 -4.87
N LYS A 112 8.14 11.34 -6.21
CA LYS A 112 9.32 11.83 -6.95
C LYS A 112 9.68 13.27 -6.62
N GLU A 113 8.67 14.13 -6.42
CA GLU A 113 8.91 15.53 -6.04
C GLU A 113 9.50 15.69 -4.63
N LEU A 114 9.17 14.80 -3.70
CA LEU A 114 9.64 14.84 -2.32
C LEU A 114 11.01 14.18 -2.10
N VAL A 115 11.39 13.24 -2.96
CA VAL A 115 12.70 12.55 -2.89
C VAL A 115 13.83 13.43 -3.43
N ARG A 116 13.51 14.38 -4.30
CA ARG A 116 14.47 15.39 -4.81
C ARG A 116 14.76 16.39 -3.70
#